data_89cb2dabd88f6ccd856644a90e6941ca
#
_entry.id   89cb2dabd88f6ccd856644a90e6941ca
#
_cell.length_a   1.000
_cell.length_b   1.000
_cell.length_c   1.000
_cell.angle_alpha   90.00
_cell.angle_beta   90.00
_cell.angle_gamma   90.00
#
_symmetry.space_group_name_H-M   'P 1'
#
loop_
_entity.id
_entity.type
_entity.pdbx_description
1 polymer ?
#
loop_
_entity_poly.entity_id
_entity_poly.type
_entity_poly.pdbx_seq_one_letter_code
_entity_poly.pdbx_strand_id
1 'polypeptide(L)'
;MKRYHLLLLLYLMSPLSPYAQIVYESGYLIDETGQRTECLIKNIDWKNTPLSFKYKLNLEADIHEATLQNTREFGIYGQSRFIKATVDIDKSIENTNNLRFDRSPDFETEQLFLQVIIDGDVSLFYYHGEGLIRFFYQPSDSLITQLVYKPYLKSLGEIAYNNYYKQQLYLNLKCKAITTRDAENLFYTRESLKRLFIKYHKCKGLNYKDYDQQKKKDLFNLTLRPGLYGNHLNMENSYYRSQKVDFGDKYGIRLGLEAEFILPFHKNKWAITIEAAYQQLQAEKNTFFFNAKGKTLTYTLDYNHLEVPVGIRHYLYLTHDSKILLNVAYSFNFSSNSGISITEGDGSEFNFIKINSXPTLCFGAGYKFRDRYSIEFRYALSRDLVNGYDFWTSEYTYFAATLGYTLF
;
A
#
# COMPACT_ATOMS: atom_id res chain seq x y z
N MET A 1 -23.07 -14.92 26.70
CA MET A 1 -22.09 -15.68 25.92
C MET A 1 -21.27 -14.86 24.93
N LYS A 2 -21.79 -13.80 24.29
CA LYS A 2 -21.08 -12.98 23.28
C LYS A 2 -19.80 -12.26 23.77
N ARG A 3 -19.70 -11.92 25.06
CA ARG A 3 -18.54 -11.20 25.63
C ARG A 3 -17.29 -12.08 25.78
N TYR A 4 -17.45 -13.36 26.00
CA TYR A 4 -16.32 -14.29 26.20
C TYR A 4 -15.62 -14.67 24.88
N HIS A 5 -16.35 -14.66 23.77
CA HIS A 5 -15.77 -14.93 22.45
C HIS A 5 -14.84 -13.81 21.99
N LEU A 6 -15.18 -12.56 22.33
CA LEU A 6 -14.33 -11.41 22.03
C LEU A 6 -13.03 -11.43 22.84
N LEU A 7 -13.13 -11.82 24.13
CA LEU A 7 -11.97 -11.97 25.01
C LEU A 7 -11.08 -13.15 24.58
N LEU A 8 -11.67 -14.23 24.11
CA LEU A 8 -10.93 -15.38 23.56
C LEU A 8 -10.19 -15.01 22.28
N LEU A 9 -10.82 -14.21 21.40
CA LEU A 9 -10.20 -13.72 20.19
C LEU A 9 -9.03 -12.78 20.50
N LEU A 10 -9.21 -11.89 21.48
CA LEU A 10 -8.13 -11.00 21.95
C LEU A 10 -6.97 -11.78 22.60
N TYR A 11 -7.29 -12.85 23.31
CA TYR A 11 -6.28 -13.70 23.94
C TYR A 11 -5.52 -14.53 22.92
N LEU A 12 -6.19 -15.01 21.86
CA LEU A 12 -5.55 -15.72 20.73
C LEU A 12 -4.65 -14.81 19.90
N MET A 13 -4.86 -13.50 19.96
CA MET A 13 -4.00 -12.52 19.28
C MET A 13 -2.79 -12.10 20.13
N SER A 14 -2.77 -12.42 21.42
CA SER A 14 -1.70 -11.99 22.31
C SER A 14 -0.31 -12.63 22.04
N PRO A 15 -0.17 -13.87 21.52
CA PRO A 15 1.14 -14.38 21.18
C PRO A 15 1.65 -13.99 19.79
N LEU A 16 0.82 -13.25 19.01
CA LEU A 16 1.31 -12.60 17.81
C LEU A 16 2.08 -11.35 18.21
N SER A 17 3.15 -11.51 19.00
CA SER A 17 4.18 -10.47 19.06
C SER A 17 4.47 -10.08 17.62
N PRO A 18 4.33 -8.82 17.24
CA PRO A 18 4.75 -8.43 15.92
C PRO A 18 6.27 -8.51 15.86
N TYR A 19 6.79 -9.70 15.64
CA TYR A 19 7.99 -9.80 14.86
C TYR A 19 7.58 -9.24 13.49
N ALA A 20 7.43 -7.92 13.42
CA ALA A 20 7.56 -7.22 12.16
C ALA A 20 8.91 -7.68 11.66
N GLN A 21 8.93 -8.69 10.82
CA GLN A 21 10.18 -9.27 10.36
C GLN A 21 10.91 -8.18 9.61
N ILE A 22 11.82 -7.58 10.35
CA ILE A 22 12.78 -6.65 9.80
C ILE A 22 13.53 -7.44 8.75
N VAL A 23 13.30 -7.11 7.48
CA VAL A 23 13.89 -7.85 6.37
C VAL A 23 15.37 -7.48 6.30
N TYR A 24 16.21 -8.45 6.62
CA TYR A 24 17.63 -8.37 6.36
C TYR A 24 17.87 -8.86 4.93
N GLU A 25 18.46 -7.99 4.11
CA GLU A 25 18.65 -8.23 2.66
C GLU A 25 20.13 -8.35 2.34
N SER A 26 20.45 -9.22 1.38
CA SER A 26 21.83 -9.46 0.95
C SER A 26 22.47 -8.18 0.43
N GLY A 27 23.63 -7.87 0.96
CA GLY A 27 24.37 -6.67 0.63
C GLY A 27 25.82 -6.80 1.09
N TYR A 28 26.48 -5.65 1.14
CA TYR A 28 27.88 -5.57 1.53
C TYR A 28 28.17 -4.27 2.23
N LEU A 29 29.27 -4.23 2.96
CA LEU A 29 29.86 -3.00 3.44
C LEU A 29 31.38 -2.99 3.12
N ILE A 30 31.95 -1.82 2.95
CA ILE A 30 33.39 -1.62 2.83
C ILE A 30 33.79 -0.70 3.97
N ASP A 31 34.74 -1.17 4.79
CA ASP A 31 35.20 -0.42 5.95
C ASP A 31 36.26 0.65 5.57
N GLU A 32 36.80 1.34 6.56
CA GLU A 32 37.81 2.38 6.38
C GLU A 32 39.14 1.84 5.81
N THR A 33 39.42 0.57 6.04
CA THR A 33 40.65 -0.07 5.49
C THR A 33 40.48 -0.49 4.03
N GLY A 34 39.25 -0.44 3.50
CA GLY A 34 38.92 -0.92 2.17
C GLY A 34 38.51 -2.40 2.13
N GLN A 35 38.41 -3.05 3.28
CA GLN A 35 37.99 -4.45 3.36
C GLN A 35 36.49 -4.55 3.08
N ARG A 36 36.13 -5.38 2.09
CA ARG A 36 34.74 -5.67 1.74
C ARG A 36 34.22 -6.86 2.52
N THR A 37 33.07 -6.68 3.17
CA THR A 37 32.39 -7.73 3.94
C THR A 37 31.01 -7.95 3.37
N GLU A 38 30.73 -9.19 2.97
CA GLU A 38 29.38 -9.59 2.56
C GLU A 38 28.52 -9.76 3.81
N CYS A 39 27.31 -9.24 3.78
CA CYS A 39 26.45 -9.22 4.98
C CYS A 39 24.97 -9.10 4.61
N LEU A 40 24.15 -9.22 5.63
CA LEU A 40 22.70 -9.01 5.53
C LEU A 40 22.40 -7.64 6.17
N ILE A 41 21.96 -6.69 5.38
CA ILE A 41 21.67 -5.32 5.83
C ILE A 41 20.19 -5.21 6.18
N LYS A 42 19.90 -4.63 7.34
CA LYS A 42 18.54 -4.31 7.79
C LYS A 42 17.96 -3.23 6.88
N ASN A 43 17.13 -3.64 5.93
CA ASN A 43 16.48 -2.70 5.03
C ASN A 43 15.19 -2.19 5.68
N ILE A 44 15.20 -0.93 6.09
CA ILE A 44 14.01 -0.26 6.67
C ILE A 44 13.38 0.69 5.66
N ASP A 45 13.73 0.55 4.36
CA ASP A 45 13.22 1.41 3.29
C ASP A 45 13.52 2.90 3.61
N TRP A 46 14.79 3.21 3.75
CA TRP A 46 15.24 4.52 4.22
C TRP A 46 14.60 5.65 3.41
N LYS A 47 13.72 6.40 4.05
CA LYS A 47 13.16 7.63 3.51
C LYS A 47 14.23 8.72 3.48
N ASN A 48 15.04 8.77 4.53
CA ASN A 48 16.18 9.68 4.64
C ASN A 48 17.47 8.88 4.46
N THR A 49 18.52 9.53 3.97
CA THR A 49 19.86 8.96 3.92
C THR A 49 20.28 8.53 5.33
N PRO A 50 20.65 7.27 5.55
CA PRO A 50 20.95 6.81 6.92
C PRO A 50 22.25 7.39 7.45
N LEU A 51 22.30 7.70 8.74
CA LEU A 51 23.53 8.07 9.46
C LEU A 51 24.24 6.82 9.99
N SER A 52 23.47 5.75 10.23
CA SER A 52 23.97 4.42 10.60
C SER A 52 23.00 3.37 10.08
N PHE A 53 23.46 2.12 10.02
CA PHE A 53 22.60 1.00 9.63
C PHE A 53 23.01 -0.26 10.39
N LYS A 54 22.05 -1.17 10.54
CA LYS A 54 22.27 -2.45 11.23
C LYS A 54 22.47 -3.56 10.21
N TYR A 55 23.39 -4.49 10.53
CA TYR A 55 23.70 -5.62 9.66
C TYR A 55 24.01 -6.87 10.47
N LYS A 56 23.99 -8.02 9.80
CA LYS A 56 24.39 -9.32 10.33
C LYS A 56 25.30 -10.00 9.32
N LEU A 57 26.23 -10.80 9.80
CA LEU A 57 27.10 -11.60 8.90
C LEU A 57 26.35 -12.77 8.25
N ASN A 58 25.36 -13.32 8.96
CA ASN A 58 24.45 -14.35 8.47
C ASN A 58 23.13 -14.27 9.27
N LEU A 59 22.16 -15.12 8.95
CA LEU A 59 20.82 -15.05 9.57
C LEU A 59 20.83 -15.27 11.08
N GLU A 60 21.77 -16.08 11.57
CA GLU A 60 21.86 -16.45 12.99
C GLU A 60 22.85 -15.58 13.77
N ALA A 61 23.64 -14.75 13.09
CA ALA A 61 24.66 -13.91 13.71
C ALA A 61 24.05 -12.75 14.49
N ASP A 62 24.82 -12.22 15.41
CA ASP A 62 24.48 -11.02 16.18
C ASP A 62 24.31 -9.81 15.27
N ILE A 63 23.55 -8.84 15.77
CA ILE A 63 23.32 -7.57 15.07
C ILE A 63 24.50 -6.64 15.36
N HIS A 64 25.11 -6.14 14.30
CA HIS A 64 26.16 -5.12 14.33
C HIS A 64 25.62 -3.79 13.81
N GLU A 65 26.25 -2.68 14.19
CA GLU A 65 25.91 -1.36 13.67
C GLU A 65 27.11 -0.76 12.94
N ALA A 66 26.85 -0.27 11.75
CA ALA A 66 27.80 0.44 10.91
C ALA A 66 27.44 1.93 10.88
N THR A 67 28.46 2.80 10.92
CA THR A 67 28.31 4.26 11.01
C THR A 67 29.26 4.94 10.02
N LEU A 68 29.14 6.27 9.91
CA LEU A 68 30.08 7.10 9.12
C LEU A 68 31.53 6.96 9.56
N GLN A 69 31.79 6.62 10.85
CA GLN A 69 33.14 6.52 11.38
C GLN A 69 33.86 5.24 10.94
N ASN A 70 33.10 4.17 10.67
CA ASN A 70 33.68 2.84 10.41
C ASN A 70 33.35 2.26 9.03
N THR A 71 32.67 3.01 8.17
CA THR A 71 32.18 2.50 6.88
C THR A 71 32.40 3.55 5.77
N ARG A 72 33.08 3.14 4.69
CA ARG A 72 33.28 3.95 3.48
C ARG A 72 32.14 3.80 2.47
N GLU A 73 31.60 2.58 2.37
CA GLU A 73 30.57 2.27 1.37
C GLU A 73 29.71 1.12 1.88
N PHE A 74 28.44 1.12 1.52
CA PHE A 74 27.57 -0.04 1.71
C PHE A 74 26.48 -0.07 0.64
N GLY A 75 25.92 -1.26 0.43
CA GLY A 75 24.84 -1.39 -0.54
C GLY A 75 24.03 -2.66 -0.35
N ILE A 76 22.78 -2.58 -0.79
CA ILE A 76 21.86 -3.71 -0.87
C ILE A 76 21.78 -4.11 -2.35
N TYR A 77 22.07 -5.36 -2.64
CA TYR A 77 22.13 -5.85 -4.03
C TYR A 77 20.82 -5.64 -4.78
N GLY A 78 20.92 -5.02 -5.95
CA GLY A 78 19.78 -4.74 -6.82
C GLY A 78 18.87 -3.60 -6.34
N GLN A 79 19.24 -2.87 -5.27
CA GLN A 79 18.37 -1.82 -4.70
C GLN A 79 19.07 -0.49 -4.47
N SER A 80 20.23 -0.49 -3.78
CA SER A 80 20.82 0.77 -3.36
C SER A 80 22.33 0.64 -3.13
N ARG A 81 23.04 1.76 -3.29
CA ARG A 81 24.46 1.91 -2.96
C ARG A 81 24.67 3.27 -2.31
N PHE A 82 25.40 3.30 -1.23
CA PHE A 82 25.73 4.51 -0.47
C PHE A 82 27.22 4.61 -0.33
N ILE A 83 27.77 5.79 -0.55
CA ILE A 83 29.20 6.08 -0.36
C ILE A 83 29.37 7.18 0.69
N LYS A 84 30.40 7.08 1.49
CA LYS A 84 30.81 8.18 2.37
C LYS A 84 31.54 9.23 1.56
N ALA A 85 31.17 10.49 1.74
CA ALA A 85 31.79 11.63 1.05
C ALA A 85 31.88 12.81 1.99
N THR A 86 32.99 13.60 1.87
CA THR A 86 33.10 14.91 2.48
C THR A 86 32.70 15.93 1.41
N VAL A 87 31.64 16.68 1.66
CA VAL A 87 31.04 17.59 0.67
C VAL A 87 30.64 18.90 1.32
N ASP A 88 30.64 19.97 0.53
CA ASP A 88 30.03 21.23 0.91
C ASP A 88 28.53 21.12 0.61
N ILE A 89 27.69 21.18 1.65
CA ILE A 89 26.24 21.04 1.56
C ILE A 89 25.55 22.34 1.97
N ASP A 90 24.63 22.82 1.13
CA ASP A 90 23.84 24.02 1.40
C ASP A 90 22.80 23.71 2.49
N LYS A 91 22.96 24.37 3.64
CA LYS A 91 22.07 24.27 4.82
C LYS A 91 20.90 25.25 4.77
N SER A 92 20.73 25.99 3.68
CA SER A 92 19.63 26.94 3.54
C SER A 92 18.27 26.30 3.72
N ILE A 93 17.43 26.94 4.51
CA ILE A 93 16.06 26.50 4.79
C ILE A 93 15.20 26.63 3.52
N GLU A 94 14.46 25.57 3.18
CA GLU A 94 13.55 25.56 2.02
C GLU A 94 12.09 25.84 2.39
N ASN A 95 11.79 25.91 3.69
CA ASN A 95 10.43 26.21 4.14
C ASN A 95 10.04 27.63 3.73
N THR A 96 9.00 27.74 2.91
CA THR A 96 8.53 29.00 2.32
C THR A 96 8.20 30.08 3.34
N ASN A 97 7.87 29.68 4.58
CA ASN A 97 7.55 30.66 5.64
C ASN A 97 8.81 31.29 6.26
N ASN A 98 9.98 30.71 6.02
CA ASN A 98 11.24 31.13 6.68
C ASN A 98 12.36 31.42 5.68
N LEU A 99 12.01 31.72 4.43
CA LEU A 99 13.01 32.03 3.40
C LEU A 99 13.75 33.33 3.72
N ARG A 100 15.04 33.35 3.37
CA ARG A 100 15.91 34.54 3.48
C ARG A 100 15.99 35.24 2.13
N PHE A 101 16.43 36.50 2.14
CA PHE A 101 16.62 37.30 0.94
C PHE A 101 17.92 36.94 0.18
N ASP A 102 18.80 36.20 0.82
CA ASP A 102 20.09 35.83 0.22
C ASP A 102 19.87 34.72 -0.83
N ARG A 103 20.27 35.01 -2.06
CA ARG A 103 20.26 34.07 -3.20
C ARG A 103 21.37 33.02 -3.08
N SER A 104 22.48 33.33 -2.38
CA SER A 104 23.65 32.46 -2.30
C SER A 104 23.39 31.25 -1.42
N PRO A 105 23.89 30.04 -1.77
CA PRO A 105 23.81 28.90 -0.85
C PRO A 105 24.62 29.16 0.42
N ASP A 106 24.20 28.55 1.51
CA ASP A 106 24.85 28.61 2.83
C ASP A 106 25.57 27.27 3.04
N PHE A 107 26.80 27.19 2.51
CA PHE A 107 27.54 25.94 2.49
C PHE A 107 28.25 25.66 3.81
N GLU A 108 28.08 24.42 4.28
CA GLU A 108 28.86 23.83 5.37
C GLU A 108 29.54 22.55 4.86
N THR A 109 30.80 22.33 5.27
CA THR A 109 31.52 21.10 4.91
C THR A 109 31.13 19.98 5.86
N GLU A 110 30.56 18.90 5.35
CA GLU A 110 30.12 17.76 6.15
C GLU A 110 30.56 16.43 5.56
N GLN A 111 30.71 15.44 6.43
CA GLN A 111 30.90 14.05 6.03
C GLN A 111 29.56 13.32 6.11
N LEU A 112 29.10 12.81 4.98
CA LEU A 112 27.76 12.24 4.84
C LEU A 112 27.81 10.94 4.03
N PHE A 113 26.84 10.06 4.23
CA PHE A 113 26.54 9.07 3.22
C PHE A 113 25.73 9.73 2.10
N LEU A 114 26.10 9.46 0.87
CA LEU A 114 25.36 9.88 -0.33
C LEU A 114 24.87 8.64 -1.07
N GLN A 115 23.59 8.61 -1.40
CA GLN A 115 23.04 7.54 -2.23
C GLN A 115 23.50 7.72 -3.68
N VAL A 116 24.09 6.70 -4.25
CA VAL A 116 24.48 6.71 -5.67
C VAL A 116 23.22 6.47 -6.50
N ILE A 117 22.91 7.38 -7.43
CA ILE A 117 21.82 7.23 -8.39
C ILE A 117 22.37 6.67 -9.70
N ILE A 118 23.35 7.37 -10.26
CA ILE A 118 24.06 6.96 -11.50
C ILE A 118 25.56 6.93 -11.17
N ASP A 119 26.21 5.86 -11.56
CA ASP A 119 27.67 5.68 -11.45
C ASP A 119 28.23 5.55 -12.86
N GLY A 120 29.15 6.42 -13.25
CA GLY A 120 29.72 6.46 -14.58
C GLY A 120 30.73 7.60 -14.74
N ASP A 121 31.00 7.99 -15.99
CA ASP A 121 31.90 9.09 -16.32
C ASP A 121 31.55 10.40 -15.58
N VAL A 122 30.26 10.67 -15.46
CA VAL A 122 29.74 11.68 -14.53
C VAL A 122 28.70 10.99 -13.63
N SER A 123 28.97 10.96 -12.35
CA SER A 123 28.12 10.30 -11.37
C SER A 123 27.11 11.28 -10.76
N LEU A 124 25.94 10.76 -10.39
CA LEU A 124 24.85 11.51 -9.73
C LEU A 124 24.57 10.89 -8.38
N PHE A 125 24.52 11.75 -7.36
CA PHE A 125 24.26 11.33 -5.97
C PHE A 125 23.09 12.10 -5.39
N TYR A 126 22.51 11.55 -4.33
CA TYR A 126 21.33 12.07 -3.64
C TYR A 126 21.55 12.03 -2.14
N TYR A 127 21.08 13.07 -1.48
CA TYR A 127 21.03 13.18 -0.02
C TYR A 127 19.64 13.66 0.39
N HIS A 128 19.09 13.02 1.41
CA HIS A 128 17.86 13.46 2.06
C HIS A 128 18.05 13.32 3.57
N GLY A 129 18.14 14.41 4.27
CA GLY A 129 18.33 14.43 5.72
C GLY A 129 18.07 15.82 6.29
N GLU A 130 17.68 15.87 7.55
CA GLU A 130 17.43 17.13 8.27
C GLU A 130 16.40 18.04 7.58
N GLY A 131 15.46 17.44 6.83
CA GLY A 131 14.48 18.21 6.06
C GLY A 131 15.00 18.80 4.76
N LEU A 132 16.24 18.48 4.37
CA LEU A 132 16.88 18.97 3.14
C LEU A 132 16.96 17.87 2.11
N ILE A 133 16.72 18.22 0.85
CA ILE A 133 16.96 17.35 -0.31
C ILE A 133 18.05 18.01 -1.15
N ARG A 134 19.17 17.29 -1.35
CA ARG A 134 20.28 17.80 -2.15
C ARG A 134 20.76 16.76 -3.14
N PHE A 135 21.13 17.21 -4.33
CA PHE A 135 21.77 16.38 -5.35
C PHE A 135 23.19 16.84 -5.53
N PHE A 136 24.07 15.87 -5.77
CA PHE A 136 25.47 16.10 -6.02
C PHE A 136 25.86 15.41 -7.31
N TYR A 137 26.91 15.90 -7.96
CA TYR A 137 27.48 15.26 -9.14
C TYR A 137 28.99 15.22 -9.06
N GLN A 138 29.55 14.30 -9.79
CA GLN A 138 31.01 14.13 -9.85
C GLN A 138 31.41 13.79 -11.28
N PRO A 139 32.01 14.74 -12.02
CA PRO A 139 32.74 14.37 -13.24
C PRO A 139 33.95 13.50 -12.89
N SER A 140 34.41 12.66 -13.84
CA SER A 140 35.59 11.80 -13.63
C SER A 140 36.74 12.60 -13.01
N ASP A 141 37.36 12.01 -12.01
CA ASP A 141 38.56 12.55 -11.35
C ASP A 141 38.39 13.95 -10.68
N SER A 142 37.12 14.32 -10.42
CA SER A 142 36.82 15.60 -9.77
C SER A 142 36.26 15.40 -8.37
N LEU A 143 36.11 16.49 -7.62
CA LEU A 143 35.41 16.47 -6.33
C LEU A 143 33.88 16.34 -6.54
N ILE A 144 33.24 15.72 -5.57
CA ILE A 144 31.77 15.66 -5.52
C ILE A 144 31.27 17.07 -5.17
N THR A 145 30.44 17.64 -6.03
CA THR A 145 29.98 19.02 -5.92
C THR A 145 28.43 19.05 -5.89
N GLN A 146 27.86 19.89 -5.02
CA GLN A 146 26.42 20.05 -4.94
C GLN A 146 25.85 20.73 -6.19
N LEU A 147 24.74 20.25 -6.67
CA LEU A 147 23.90 20.92 -7.66
C LEU A 147 23.07 21.98 -6.93
N VAL A 148 23.35 23.26 -7.22
CA VAL A 148 22.78 24.38 -6.47
C VAL A 148 21.35 24.67 -6.90
N TYR A 149 20.43 24.52 -5.95
CA TYR A 149 19.03 24.91 -6.05
C TYR A 149 18.61 25.51 -4.71
N LYS A 150 18.14 26.77 -4.72
CA LYS A 150 17.75 27.45 -3.48
C LYS A 150 16.56 28.39 -3.73
N PRO A 151 15.42 28.19 -3.05
CA PRO A 151 14.38 29.22 -3.00
C PRO A 151 14.84 30.39 -2.10
N TYR A 152 14.51 31.61 -2.49
CA TYR A 152 14.83 32.81 -1.70
C TYR A 152 13.78 33.89 -1.94
N LEU A 153 13.70 34.86 -1.02
CA LEU A 153 12.80 36.03 -1.18
C LEU A 153 13.47 37.06 -2.07
N LYS A 154 12.85 37.39 -3.18
CA LYS A 154 13.27 38.51 -4.04
C LYS A 154 12.76 39.84 -3.49
N SER A 155 11.54 39.80 -2.96
CA SER A 155 10.87 40.91 -2.26
C SER A 155 9.87 40.32 -1.28
N LEU A 156 9.23 41.18 -0.46
CA LEU A 156 8.18 40.70 0.46
C LEU A 156 7.04 40.06 -0.34
N GLY A 157 6.82 38.78 -0.13
CA GLY A 157 5.79 37.99 -0.80
C GLY A 157 6.15 37.44 -2.17
N GLU A 158 7.37 37.70 -2.69
CA GLU A 158 7.81 37.20 -4.00
C GLU A 158 8.97 36.20 -3.82
N ILE A 159 8.72 34.94 -4.14
CA ILE A 159 9.74 33.86 -4.08
C ILE A 159 10.40 33.72 -5.45
N ALA A 160 11.73 33.70 -5.45
CA ALA A 160 12.55 33.40 -6.62
C ALA A 160 13.41 32.15 -6.33
N TYR A 161 14.04 31.63 -7.37
CA TYR A 161 14.81 30.37 -7.27
C TYR A 161 16.20 30.58 -7.87
N ASN A 162 17.23 30.24 -7.12
CA ASN A 162 18.57 30.08 -7.64
C ASN A 162 18.65 28.70 -8.30
N ASN A 163 18.57 28.69 -9.62
CA ASN A 163 18.58 27.45 -10.45
C ASN A 163 19.97 27.20 -11.07
N TYR A 164 21.06 27.50 -10.35
CA TYR A 164 22.41 27.39 -10.88
C TYR A 164 22.76 25.96 -11.32
N TYR A 165 22.11 24.93 -10.72
CA TYR A 165 22.28 23.52 -11.14
C TYR A 165 22.07 23.31 -12.65
N LYS A 166 21.19 24.10 -13.28
CA LYS A 166 20.94 24.02 -14.73
C LYS A 166 22.19 24.37 -15.53
N GLN A 167 22.84 25.46 -15.12
CA GLN A 167 24.11 25.90 -15.73
C GLN A 167 25.24 24.92 -15.44
N GLN A 168 25.36 24.46 -14.17
CA GLN A 168 26.37 23.45 -13.79
C GLN A 168 26.27 22.22 -14.70
N LEU A 169 25.09 21.68 -14.90
CA LEU A 169 24.89 20.47 -15.69
C LEU A 169 25.06 20.74 -17.20
N TYR A 170 24.58 21.86 -17.70
CA TYR A 170 24.76 22.22 -19.13
C TYR A 170 26.23 22.35 -19.48
N LEU A 171 27.05 22.93 -18.60
CA LEU A 171 28.50 23.11 -18.84
C LEU A 171 29.30 21.81 -18.69
N ASN A 172 28.84 20.88 -17.85
CA ASN A 172 29.58 19.65 -17.54
C ASN A 172 29.10 18.42 -18.34
N LEU A 173 27.83 18.39 -18.77
CA LEU A 173 27.27 17.26 -19.53
C LEU A 173 27.19 17.60 -21.01
N LYS A 174 28.33 17.97 -21.61
CA LYS A 174 28.39 18.38 -23.01
C LYS A 174 28.30 17.18 -23.95
N CYS A 175 27.23 17.12 -24.73
CA CYS A 175 27.09 16.19 -25.86
C CYS A 175 26.09 16.75 -26.88
N LYS A 176 26.18 16.28 -28.13
CA LYS A 176 25.33 16.79 -29.25
C LYS A 176 23.82 16.65 -28.95
N ALA A 177 23.42 15.66 -28.17
CA ALA A 177 22.03 15.41 -27.88
C ALA A 177 21.47 16.30 -26.74
N ILE A 178 22.34 16.95 -25.94
CA ILE A 178 21.91 17.81 -24.83
C ILE A 178 21.92 19.27 -25.29
N THR A 179 20.76 19.86 -25.34
CA THR A 179 20.51 21.22 -25.81
C THR A 179 20.27 22.19 -24.67
N THR A 180 20.30 23.49 -24.93
CA THR A 180 19.91 24.52 -23.97
C THR A 180 18.49 24.26 -23.46
N ARG A 181 17.59 23.81 -24.34
CA ARG A 181 16.19 23.49 -23.98
C ARG A 181 16.09 22.38 -22.95
N ASP A 182 16.99 21.35 -23.03
CA ASP A 182 17.05 20.30 -22.00
C ASP A 182 17.38 20.88 -20.65
N ALA A 183 18.35 21.80 -20.59
CA ALA A 183 18.74 22.47 -19.35
C ALA A 183 17.65 23.40 -18.80
N GLU A 184 17.03 24.18 -19.67
CA GLU A 184 15.94 25.10 -19.29
C GLU A 184 14.76 24.35 -18.67
N ASN A 185 14.38 23.20 -19.25
CA ASN A 185 13.24 22.39 -18.80
C ASN A 185 13.58 21.39 -17.69
N LEU A 186 14.80 21.43 -17.17
CA LEU A 186 15.26 20.52 -16.14
C LEU A 186 14.65 20.89 -14.78
N PHE A 187 14.05 19.89 -14.11
CA PHE A 187 13.54 20.05 -12.75
C PHE A 187 14.52 19.47 -11.73
N TYR A 188 14.58 20.08 -10.53
CA TYR A 188 15.43 19.64 -9.43
C TYR A 188 14.76 18.45 -8.73
N THR A 189 14.59 17.36 -9.45
CA THR A 189 13.99 16.11 -8.98
C THR A 189 14.84 14.93 -9.41
N ARG A 190 14.76 13.86 -8.64
CA ARG A 190 15.53 12.63 -8.87
C ARG A 190 15.33 12.11 -10.32
N GLU A 191 14.09 12.04 -10.77
CA GLU A 191 13.73 11.50 -12.09
C GLU A 191 14.24 12.39 -13.24
N SER A 192 14.10 13.71 -13.09
CA SER A 192 14.51 14.65 -14.12
C SER A 192 16.03 14.68 -14.28
N LEU A 193 16.74 14.77 -13.16
CA LEU A 193 18.22 14.74 -13.15
C LEU A 193 18.75 13.41 -13.69
N LYS A 194 18.24 12.29 -13.20
CA LYS A 194 18.62 10.95 -13.64
C LYS A 194 18.47 10.79 -15.16
N ARG A 195 17.35 11.24 -15.76
CA ARG A 195 17.13 11.18 -17.20
C ARG A 195 18.21 11.93 -17.97
N LEU A 196 18.63 13.10 -17.49
CA LEU A 196 19.68 13.89 -18.14
C LEU A 196 21.03 13.16 -18.11
N PHE A 197 21.39 12.56 -16.96
CA PHE A 197 22.63 11.80 -16.82
C PHE A 197 22.63 10.56 -17.72
N ILE A 198 21.54 9.84 -17.81
CA ILE A 198 21.38 8.69 -18.72
C ILE A 198 21.51 9.15 -20.18
N LYS A 199 20.86 10.27 -20.55
CA LYS A 199 20.94 10.87 -21.89
C LYS A 199 22.39 11.20 -22.25
N TYR A 200 23.16 11.76 -21.30
CA TYR A 200 24.57 12.08 -21.48
C TYR A 200 25.40 10.83 -21.77
N HIS A 201 25.33 9.81 -20.93
CA HIS A 201 26.11 8.58 -21.08
C HIS A 201 25.79 7.87 -22.41
N LYS A 202 24.50 7.76 -22.75
CA LYS A 202 24.06 7.19 -24.03
C LYS A 202 24.61 7.99 -25.22
N CYS A 203 24.55 9.30 -25.15
CA CYS A 203 25.02 10.20 -26.22
C CYS A 203 26.53 10.08 -26.44
N LYS A 204 27.29 9.86 -25.37
CA LYS A 204 28.76 9.70 -25.43
C LYS A 204 29.18 8.26 -25.67
N GLY A 205 28.26 7.29 -25.65
CA GLY A 205 28.61 5.86 -25.76
C GLY A 205 29.37 5.34 -24.55
N LEU A 206 29.14 5.94 -23.36
CA LEU A 206 29.84 5.61 -22.13
C LEU A 206 29.03 4.62 -21.28
N ASN A 207 29.71 3.71 -20.62
CA ASN A 207 29.07 2.79 -19.69
C ASN A 207 28.64 3.55 -18.43
N TYR A 208 27.52 3.13 -17.87
CA TYR A 208 27.03 3.65 -16.59
C TYR A 208 26.23 2.57 -15.88
N LYS A 209 26.14 2.68 -14.56
CA LYS A 209 25.32 1.80 -13.75
C LYS A 209 24.25 2.63 -13.03
N ASP A 210 23.01 2.22 -13.22
CA ASP A 210 21.83 2.85 -12.61
C ASP A 210 21.50 2.07 -11.33
N TYR A 211 21.76 2.70 -10.17
CA TYR A 211 21.45 2.12 -8.85
C TYR A 211 20.05 2.47 -8.37
N ASP A 212 19.35 3.31 -9.11
CA ASP A 212 18.00 3.72 -8.82
C ASP A 212 16.98 3.00 -9.73
N GLN A 213 17.38 1.87 -10.25
CA GLN A 213 16.44 0.97 -10.92
C GLN A 213 15.55 0.33 -9.85
N GLN A 214 14.55 1.06 -9.44
CA GLN A 214 13.42 0.38 -8.82
C GLN A 214 12.96 -0.64 -9.86
N LYS A 215 13.10 -1.91 -9.56
CA LYS A 215 12.31 -2.92 -10.26
C LYS A 215 10.90 -2.35 -10.26
N LYS A 216 10.35 -2.07 -11.43
CA LYS A 216 8.94 -1.69 -11.55
C LYS A 216 8.17 -2.85 -10.94
N LYS A 217 7.94 -2.80 -9.65
CA LYS A 217 6.99 -3.71 -9.03
C LYS A 217 5.67 -3.36 -9.65
N ASP A 218 5.03 -4.34 -10.22
CA ASP A 218 3.67 -4.16 -10.66
C ASP A 218 2.84 -3.85 -9.42
N LEU A 219 2.35 -2.64 -9.35
CA LEU A 219 1.58 -2.17 -8.20
C LEU A 219 0.09 -2.44 -8.37
N PHE A 220 -0.28 -3.09 -9.46
CA PHE A 220 -1.66 -3.47 -9.74
C PHE A 220 -1.76 -4.99 -9.85
N ASN A 221 -2.68 -5.56 -9.12
CA ASN A 221 -3.01 -6.98 -9.20
C ASN A 221 -4.49 -7.15 -9.54
N LEU A 222 -4.77 -8.11 -10.40
CA LEU A 222 -6.13 -8.56 -10.69
C LEU A 222 -6.26 -10.02 -10.24
N THR A 223 -7.18 -10.30 -9.32
CA THR A 223 -7.30 -11.61 -8.68
C THR A 223 -8.70 -12.18 -8.86
N LEU A 224 -8.77 -13.41 -9.37
CA LEU A 224 -10.02 -14.19 -9.44
C LEU A 224 -10.26 -14.81 -8.06
N ARG A 225 -11.51 -14.69 -7.54
CA ARG A 225 -11.82 -15.04 -6.15
C ARG A 225 -13.08 -15.92 -6.03
N PRO A 226 -13.00 -17.19 -6.42
CA PRO A 226 -14.07 -18.15 -6.09
C PRO A 226 -14.08 -18.42 -4.58
N GLY A 227 -15.28 -18.71 -4.05
CA GLY A 227 -15.39 -18.98 -2.62
C GLY A 227 -16.74 -19.53 -2.22
N LEU A 228 -16.81 -19.86 -0.94
CA LEU A 228 -18.05 -20.28 -0.28
C LEU A 228 -18.43 -19.22 0.75
N TYR A 229 -19.72 -19.06 0.97
CA TYR A 229 -20.19 -18.21 2.05
C TYR A 229 -21.29 -18.90 2.84
N GLY A 230 -21.39 -18.55 4.11
CA GLY A 230 -22.50 -18.92 4.97
C GLY A 230 -23.12 -17.63 5.52
N ASN A 231 -24.44 -17.60 5.60
CA ASN A 231 -25.14 -16.42 6.08
C ASN A 231 -26.27 -16.80 7.04
N HIS A 232 -26.73 -15.80 7.78
CA HIS A 232 -27.87 -15.92 8.68
C HIS A 232 -28.74 -14.68 8.50
N LEU A 233 -30.05 -14.92 8.29
CA LEU A 233 -31.03 -13.84 8.11
C LEU A 233 -32.19 -14.00 9.06
N ASN A 234 -32.39 -12.96 9.86
CA ASN A 234 -33.57 -12.77 10.70
C ASN A 234 -34.34 -11.56 10.22
N MET A 235 -35.69 -11.65 10.28
CA MET A 235 -36.57 -10.52 10.00
C MET A 235 -37.61 -10.40 11.11
N GLU A 236 -38.01 -9.16 11.38
CA GLU A 236 -39.05 -8.87 12.38
C GLU A 236 -40.01 -7.82 11.85
N ASN A 237 -41.30 -8.06 12.02
CA ASN A 237 -42.35 -7.08 11.76
C ASN A 237 -42.91 -6.57 13.08
N SER A 238 -42.71 -5.28 13.35
CA SER A 238 -43.13 -4.64 14.60
C SER A 238 -44.65 -4.37 14.66
N TYR A 239 -45.31 -4.27 13.53
CA TYR A 239 -46.77 -4.00 13.45
C TYR A 239 -47.58 -5.22 13.87
N TYR A 240 -47.19 -6.45 13.45
CA TYR A 240 -47.90 -7.69 13.73
C TYR A 240 -47.35 -8.39 14.99
N ARG A 241 -47.39 -7.70 16.17
CA ARG A 241 -46.94 -8.23 17.45
C ARG A 241 -45.54 -8.85 17.41
N SER A 242 -44.60 -8.13 16.74
CA SER A 242 -43.21 -8.56 16.61
C SER A 242 -43.07 -9.95 16.00
N GLN A 243 -43.81 -10.21 14.91
CA GLN A 243 -43.67 -11.47 14.18
C GLN A 243 -42.21 -11.62 13.66
N LYS A 244 -41.57 -12.68 14.14
CA LYS A 244 -40.19 -12.99 13.77
C LYS A 244 -40.13 -14.12 12.76
N VAL A 245 -39.28 -13.95 11.74
CA VAL A 245 -39.04 -14.94 10.70
C VAL A 245 -37.51 -15.18 10.65
N ASP A 246 -37.10 -16.35 11.10
CA ASP A 246 -35.73 -16.80 11.08
C ASP A 246 -35.55 -17.78 9.93
N PHE A 247 -34.80 -17.37 8.90
CA PHE A 247 -34.52 -18.23 7.74
C PHE A 247 -33.42 -19.25 8.03
N GLY A 248 -32.73 -19.13 9.18
CA GLY A 248 -31.66 -20.03 9.58
C GLY A 248 -30.39 -19.81 8.77
N ASP A 249 -29.43 -20.71 8.99
CA ASP A 249 -28.14 -20.65 8.30
C ASP A 249 -28.27 -21.20 6.88
N LYS A 250 -27.76 -20.46 5.92
CA LYS A 250 -27.72 -20.86 4.50
C LYS A 250 -26.31 -20.74 3.97
N TYR A 251 -25.93 -21.60 3.05
CA TYR A 251 -24.61 -21.67 2.46
C TYR A 251 -24.72 -21.53 0.95
N GLY A 252 -23.74 -20.90 0.34
CA GLY A 252 -23.76 -20.68 -1.10
C GLY A 252 -22.35 -20.48 -1.66
N ILE A 253 -22.33 -20.27 -2.97
CA ILE A 253 -21.11 -20.05 -3.74
C ILE A 253 -21.02 -18.56 -4.07
N ARG A 254 -19.82 -17.98 -3.93
CA ARG A 254 -19.54 -16.64 -4.42
C ARG A 254 -18.43 -16.69 -5.47
N LEU A 255 -18.51 -15.79 -6.44
CA LEU A 255 -17.47 -15.62 -7.45
C LEU A 255 -17.14 -14.15 -7.55
N GLY A 256 -15.88 -13.81 -7.27
CA GLY A 256 -15.41 -12.43 -7.24
C GLY A 256 -14.25 -12.18 -8.19
N LEU A 257 -14.09 -10.92 -8.57
CA LEU A 257 -12.92 -10.40 -9.27
C LEU A 257 -12.45 -9.17 -8.48
N GLU A 258 -11.21 -9.21 -7.98
CA GLU A 258 -10.65 -8.16 -7.14
C GLU A 258 -9.53 -7.43 -7.87
N ALA A 259 -9.61 -6.11 -7.93
CA ALA A 259 -8.54 -5.21 -8.33
C ALA A 259 -7.84 -4.71 -7.05
N GLU A 260 -6.53 -4.86 -6.99
CA GLU A 260 -5.71 -4.42 -5.87
C GLU A 260 -4.66 -3.43 -6.36
N PHE A 261 -4.57 -2.26 -5.72
CA PHE A 261 -3.61 -1.20 -6.01
C PHE A 261 -2.66 -1.09 -4.82
N ILE A 262 -1.45 -1.59 -4.99
CA ILE A 262 -0.41 -1.57 -3.94
C ILE A 262 0.14 -0.15 -3.84
N LEU A 263 0.22 0.38 -2.62
CA LEU A 263 0.71 1.73 -2.36
C LEU A 263 2.24 1.67 -2.18
N PRO A 264 3.01 2.46 -2.97
CA PRO A 264 4.48 2.35 -3.00
C PRO A 264 5.15 3.07 -1.83
N PHE A 265 4.72 2.74 -0.60
CA PHE A 265 5.34 3.23 0.62
C PHE A 265 5.34 2.11 1.67
N HIS A 266 6.14 2.26 2.72
CA HIS A 266 6.29 1.28 3.80
C HIS A 266 6.54 -0.15 3.28
N LYS A 267 7.40 -0.29 2.24
CA LYS A 267 7.73 -1.58 1.59
C LYS A 267 6.50 -2.28 0.99
N ASN A 268 5.58 -1.50 0.43
CA ASN A 268 4.37 -2.03 -0.24
C ASN A 268 3.48 -2.84 0.70
N LYS A 269 3.43 -2.45 1.98
CA LYS A 269 2.61 -3.13 2.99
C LYS A 269 1.14 -2.77 2.90
N TRP A 270 0.78 -1.70 2.20
CA TRP A 270 -0.59 -1.21 2.12
C TRP A 270 -1.11 -1.30 0.68
N ALA A 271 -2.39 -1.62 0.56
CA ALA A 271 -3.07 -1.64 -0.74
C ALA A 271 -4.50 -1.14 -0.59
N ILE A 272 -5.04 -0.61 -1.67
CA ILE A 272 -6.47 -0.35 -1.82
C ILE A 272 -7.04 -1.50 -2.63
N THR A 273 -8.17 -2.05 -2.20
CA THR A 273 -8.85 -3.16 -2.89
C THR A 273 -10.25 -2.78 -3.28
N ILE A 274 -10.65 -3.20 -4.46
CA ILE A 274 -12.03 -3.12 -4.95
C ILE A 274 -12.36 -4.50 -5.52
N GLU A 275 -13.42 -5.12 -5.02
CA GLU A 275 -13.86 -6.42 -5.51
C GLU A 275 -15.28 -6.29 -6.07
N ALA A 276 -15.59 -7.05 -7.08
CA ALA A 276 -16.97 -7.26 -7.55
C ALA A 276 -17.26 -8.75 -7.39
N ALA A 277 -18.20 -9.10 -6.52
CA ALA A 277 -18.51 -10.50 -6.18
C ALA A 277 -19.99 -10.78 -6.30
N TYR A 278 -20.34 -11.77 -7.10
CA TYR A 278 -21.73 -12.22 -7.27
C TYR A 278 -22.07 -13.28 -6.22
N GLN A 279 -23.25 -13.15 -5.61
CA GLN A 279 -23.79 -14.08 -4.64
C GLN A 279 -25.30 -14.26 -4.89
N GLN A 280 -25.78 -15.47 -4.63
CA GLN A 280 -27.20 -15.80 -4.75
C GLN A 280 -27.66 -16.54 -3.50
N LEU A 281 -28.71 -16.04 -2.85
CA LEU A 281 -29.32 -16.67 -1.68
C LEU A 281 -30.79 -16.92 -1.93
N GLN A 282 -31.19 -18.16 -1.74
CA GLN A 282 -32.62 -18.57 -1.78
C GLN A 282 -32.96 -19.27 -0.47
N ALA A 283 -34.12 -18.94 0.10
CA ALA A 283 -34.56 -19.55 1.34
C ALA A 283 -36.09 -19.48 1.44
N GLU A 284 -36.66 -20.44 2.13
CA GLU A 284 -38.09 -20.49 2.41
C GLU A 284 -38.31 -20.75 3.89
N LYS A 285 -39.32 -20.09 4.46
CA LYS A 285 -39.73 -20.28 5.85
C LYS A 285 -41.22 -20.16 6.01
N ASN A 286 -41.80 -21.15 6.66
CA ASN A 286 -43.23 -21.18 7.04
C ASN A 286 -43.38 -20.72 8.48
N THR A 287 -44.35 -19.81 8.72
CA THR A 287 -44.65 -19.31 10.07
C THR A 287 -46.17 -19.24 10.26
N PHE A 288 -46.63 -19.42 11.49
CA PHE A 288 -48.04 -19.22 11.80
C PHE A 288 -48.36 -17.73 11.92
N PHE A 289 -49.44 -17.30 11.28
CA PHE A 289 -49.89 -15.92 11.33
C PHE A 289 -50.77 -15.73 12.57
N PHE A 290 -50.30 -14.92 13.51
CA PHE A 290 -50.87 -14.79 14.85
C PHE A 290 -52.31 -14.22 14.84
N ASN A 291 -52.67 -13.39 13.88
CA ASN A 291 -53.94 -12.68 13.83
C ASN A 291 -55.04 -13.40 13.01
N ALA A 292 -54.76 -14.56 12.44
CA ALA A 292 -55.75 -15.32 11.69
C ALA A 292 -55.71 -16.80 12.10
N LYS A 293 -56.79 -17.27 12.67
CA LYS A 293 -56.91 -18.64 13.22
C LYS A 293 -56.47 -19.68 12.16
N GLY A 294 -55.32 -20.32 12.42
CA GLY A 294 -54.83 -21.44 11.63
C GLY A 294 -54.19 -21.10 10.29
N LYS A 295 -54.01 -19.82 9.94
CA LYS A 295 -53.35 -19.45 8.69
C LYS A 295 -51.82 -19.55 8.84
N THR A 296 -51.18 -20.14 7.85
CA THR A 296 -49.73 -20.22 7.70
C THR A 296 -49.30 -19.24 6.61
N LEU A 297 -48.25 -18.47 6.87
CA LEU A 297 -47.60 -17.65 5.85
C LEU A 297 -46.28 -18.29 5.46
N THR A 298 -46.06 -18.36 4.16
CA THR A 298 -44.81 -18.82 3.56
C THR A 298 -44.02 -17.60 3.10
N TYR A 299 -42.81 -17.46 3.63
CA TYR A 299 -41.85 -16.42 3.26
C TYR A 299 -40.83 -17.04 2.32
N THR A 300 -40.78 -16.58 1.08
CA THR A 300 -39.83 -17.05 0.06
C THR A 300 -38.85 -15.92 -0.27
N LEU A 301 -37.62 -16.10 0.11
CA LEU A 301 -36.53 -15.16 -0.13
C LEU A 301 -35.83 -15.52 -1.45
N ASP A 302 -35.67 -14.54 -2.32
CA ASP A 302 -34.79 -14.63 -3.48
C ASP A 302 -33.89 -13.36 -3.44
N TYR A 303 -32.62 -13.56 -3.17
CA TYR A 303 -31.68 -12.45 -3.04
C TYR A 303 -30.44 -12.71 -3.92
N ASN A 304 -30.45 -12.09 -5.08
CA ASN A 304 -29.36 -12.12 -6.05
C ASN A 304 -28.68 -10.75 -6.04
N HIS A 305 -27.39 -10.71 -5.73
CA HIS A 305 -26.74 -9.43 -5.60
C HIS A 305 -25.27 -9.45 -6.03
N LEU A 306 -24.84 -8.29 -6.52
CA LEU A 306 -23.44 -7.98 -6.74
C LEU A 306 -22.94 -7.20 -5.51
N GLU A 307 -22.01 -7.80 -4.79
CA GLU A 307 -21.35 -7.19 -3.64
C GLU A 307 -20.08 -6.50 -4.12
N VAL A 308 -19.89 -5.21 -3.75
CA VAL A 308 -18.73 -4.42 -4.14
C VAL A 308 -18.07 -3.86 -2.88
N PRO A 309 -17.21 -4.65 -2.19
CA PRO A 309 -16.39 -4.12 -1.10
C PRO A 309 -15.24 -3.27 -1.64
N VAL A 310 -15.10 -2.08 -1.06
CA VAL A 310 -13.99 -1.14 -1.29
C VAL A 310 -13.26 -1.00 0.03
N GLY A 311 -11.97 -1.28 0.04
CA GLY A 311 -11.27 -1.36 1.31
C GLY A 311 -9.78 -1.11 1.26
N ILE A 312 -9.20 -1.24 2.44
CA ILE A 312 -7.76 -1.12 2.67
C ILE A 312 -7.25 -2.49 3.14
N ARG A 313 -6.14 -2.90 2.56
CA ARG A 313 -5.43 -4.14 2.90
C ARG A 313 -4.08 -3.82 3.49
N HIS A 314 -3.72 -4.52 4.57
CA HIS A 314 -2.39 -4.46 5.16
C HIS A 314 -1.71 -5.82 5.04
N TYR A 315 -0.45 -5.84 4.61
CA TYR A 315 0.37 -7.04 4.48
C TYR A 315 1.40 -7.14 5.60
N LEU A 316 1.44 -8.30 6.25
CA LEU A 316 2.49 -8.68 7.19
C LEU A 316 3.35 -9.75 6.50
N TYR A 317 4.53 -9.35 6.06
CA TYR A 317 5.45 -10.27 5.37
C TYR A 317 6.05 -11.26 6.38
N LEU A 318 5.90 -12.55 6.11
CA LEU A 318 6.48 -13.62 6.91
C LEU A 318 7.82 -14.09 6.33
N THR A 319 7.86 -14.27 5.01
CA THR A 319 9.06 -14.62 4.25
C THR A 319 9.05 -13.85 2.93
N HIS A 320 10.03 -14.07 2.07
CA HIS A 320 10.04 -13.52 0.71
C HIS A 320 8.77 -13.94 -0.08
N ASP A 321 8.32 -15.17 0.12
CA ASP A 321 7.23 -15.77 -0.66
C ASP A 321 5.88 -15.77 0.07
N SER A 322 5.82 -15.39 1.35
CA SER A 322 4.59 -15.56 2.13
C SER A 322 4.25 -14.34 2.98
N LYS A 323 2.96 -14.01 3.01
CA LYS A 323 2.48 -12.87 3.78
C LYS A 323 1.05 -13.11 4.28
N ILE A 324 0.76 -12.58 5.45
CA ILE A 324 -0.61 -12.48 5.98
C ILE A 324 -1.22 -11.22 5.39
N LEU A 325 -2.49 -11.29 5.03
CA LEU A 325 -3.27 -10.12 4.62
C LEU A 325 -4.37 -9.85 5.66
N LEU A 326 -4.57 -8.58 5.96
CA LEU A 326 -5.64 -8.09 6.83
C LEU A 326 -6.41 -7.03 6.06
N ASN A 327 -7.73 -7.17 6.00
CA ASN A 327 -8.61 -6.29 5.22
C ASN A 327 -9.66 -5.63 6.11
N VAL A 328 -9.92 -4.37 5.83
CA VAL A 328 -11.13 -3.67 6.29
C VAL A 328 -11.77 -3.04 5.07
N ALA A 329 -13.03 -3.33 4.82
CA ALA A 329 -13.73 -2.85 3.62
C ALA A 329 -15.15 -2.39 3.96
N TYR A 330 -15.62 -1.41 3.21
CA TYR A 330 -17.02 -0.98 3.21
C TYR A 330 -17.68 -1.58 1.97
N SER A 331 -18.68 -2.43 2.19
CA SER A 331 -19.28 -3.24 1.12
C SER A 331 -20.60 -2.63 0.68
N PHE A 332 -20.68 -2.28 -0.57
CA PHE A 332 -21.92 -1.85 -1.26
C PHE A 332 -22.58 -3.07 -1.90
N ASN A 333 -23.90 -3.05 -1.95
CA ASN A 333 -24.66 -4.19 -2.46
C ASN A 333 -25.68 -3.72 -3.49
N PHE A 334 -25.61 -4.29 -4.67
CA PHE A 334 -26.49 -3.98 -5.78
C PHE A 334 -27.32 -5.22 -6.11
N SER A 335 -28.63 -5.16 -5.84
CA SER A 335 -29.53 -6.27 -6.11
C SER A 335 -30.48 -5.92 -7.24
N SER A 336 -30.83 -6.93 -8.03
CA SER A 336 -31.80 -6.80 -9.11
C SER A 336 -32.83 -7.92 -8.98
N ASN A 337 -34.08 -7.56 -9.05
CA ASN A 337 -35.19 -8.51 -8.95
C ASN A 337 -35.10 -9.39 -7.69
N SER A 338 -34.74 -8.76 -6.57
CA SER A 338 -34.58 -9.47 -5.29
C SER A 338 -35.65 -9.03 -4.31
N GLY A 339 -36.22 -9.99 -3.61
CA GLY A 339 -37.29 -9.70 -2.66
C GLY A 339 -37.69 -10.89 -1.81
N ILE A 340 -38.65 -10.64 -0.96
CA ILE A 340 -39.27 -11.63 -0.10
C ILE A 340 -40.74 -11.64 -0.43
N SER A 341 -41.21 -12.71 -1.06
CA SER A 341 -42.62 -12.97 -1.33
C SER A 341 -43.25 -13.60 -0.10
N ILE A 342 -44.39 -13.07 0.30
CA ILE A 342 -45.17 -13.61 1.43
C ILE A 342 -46.48 -14.13 0.84
N THR A 343 -46.72 -15.44 0.97
CA THR A 343 -47.96 -16.10 0.43
C THR A 343 -48.70 -16.76 1.56
N GLU A 344 -50.04 -16.85 1.40
CA GLU A 344 -50.92 -17.61 2.30
C GLU A 344 -50.86 -19.10 1.96
N GLY A 345 -51.37 -19.95 2.84
CA GLY A 345 -51.37 -21.40 2.67
C GLY A 345 -52.14 -21.90 1.44
N ASP A 346 -53.03 -21.07 0.87
CA ASP A 346 -53.76 -21.37 -0.39
C ASP A 346 -52.98 -20.93 -1.64
N GLY A 347 -51.75 -20.35 -1.45
CA GLY A 347 -50.90 -19.88 -2.54
C GLY A 347 -51.16 -18.45 -2.99
N SER A 348 -52.16 -17.76 -2.40
CA SER A 348 -52.44 -16.37 -2.76
C SER A 348 -51.35 -15.45 -2.21
N GLU A 349 -50.94 -14.42 -3.00
CA GLU A 349 -49.94 -13.47 -2.60
C GLU A 349 -50.50 -12.53 -1.53
N PHE A 350 -49.82 -12.50 -0.37
CA PHE A 350 -50.17 -11.63 0.75
C PHE A 350 -49.38 -10.29 0.70
N ASN A 351 -48.10 -10.38 0.38
CA ASN A 351 -47.25 -9.18 0.29
C ASN A 351 -45.93 -9.49 -0.42
N PHE A 352 -45.27 -8.43 -0.91
CA PHE A 352 -43.93 -8.53 -1.50
C PHE A 352 -43.05 -7.41 -0.91
N ILE A 353 -41.94 -7.80 -0.34
CA ILE A 353 -40.95 -6.86 0.25
C ILE A 353 -39.73 -6.86 -0.67
N LYS A 354 -39.50 -5.73 -1.35
CA LYS A 354 -38.31 -5.55 -2.19
C LYS A 354 -37.09 -5.38 -1.31
N ILE A 355 -35.99 -6.07 -1.63
CA ILE A 355 -34.73 -5.95 -0.90
C ILE A 355 -34.04 -4.64 -1.28
N ASN A 356 -33.67 -3.87 -0.26
CA ASN A 356 -32.90 -2.62 -0.35
C ASN A 356 -31.85 -2.64 0.76
N SER A 357 -30.69 -3.14 0.43
CA SER A 357 -29.65 -3.47 1.41
C SER A 357 -28.66 -2.34 1.66
N UNK A 358 -28.31 -1.97 2.76
CA UNK A 358 -27.45 -1.05 3.14
C UNK A 358 -26.13 -1.53 3.00
N PRO A 359 -25.34 -0.75 2.93
CA PRO A 359 -23.95 -1.16 2.94
C PRO A 359 -23.47 -1.56 4.35
N THR A 360 -22.36 -2.32 4.41
CA THR A 360 -21.86 -2.81 5.69
C THR A 360 -20.33 -2.84 5.73
N LEU A 361 -19.77 -2.89 6.94
CA LEU A 361 -18.35 -3.11 7.16
C LEU A 361 -18.03 -4.60 7.13
N CYS A 362 -16.91 -4.92 6.45
CA CYS A 362 -16.37 -6.26 6.35
C CYS A 362 -14.94 -6.28 6.87
N PHE A 363 -14.59 -7.35 7.57
CA PHE A 363 -13.24 -7.61 8.06
C PHE A 363 -12.75 -8.92 7.45
N GLY A 364 -11.52 -8.92 6.96
CA GLY A 364 -10.93 -10.09 6.37
C GLY A 364 -9.53 -10.38 6.89
N ALA A 365 -9.19 -11.65 6.99
CA ALA A 365 -7.85 -12.10 7.31
C ALA A 365 -7.52 -13.30 6.41
N GLY A 366 -6.27 -13.36 5.95
CA GLY A 366 -5.88 -14.42 5.04
C GLY A 366 -4.38 -14.55 4.88
N TYR A 367 -4.01 -15.41 3.96
CA TYR A 367 -2.62 -15.73 3.66
C TYR A 367 -2.42 -15.66 2.15
N LYS A 368 -1.31 -15.06 1.71
CA LYS A 368 -0.94 -14.97 0.28
C LYS A 368 0.44 -15.57 0.08
N PHE A 369 0.55 -16.44 -0.92
CA PHE A 369 1.77 -17.18 -1.25
C PHE A 369 2.24 -16.83 -2.66
N ARG A 370 3.53 -16.47 -2.79
CA ARG A 370 4.22 -16.10 -4.05
C ARG A 370 3.50 -15.01 -4.85
N ASP A 371 2.81 -14.13 -4.14
CA ASP A 371 1.99 -13.06 -4.74
C ASP A 371 0.89 -13.56 -5.69
N ARG A 372 0.71 -14.86 -5.81
CA ARG A 372 -0.17 -15.51 -6.79
C ARG A 372 -1.37 -16.21 -6.17
N TYR A 373 -1.19 -16.92 -5.08
CA TYR A 373 -2.24 -17.74 -4.45
C TYR A 373 -2.63 -17.14 -3.12
N SER A 374 -3.92 -17.06 -2.82
CA SER A 374 -4.37 -16.59 -1.53
C SER A 374 -5.58 -17.37 -1.02
N ILE A 375 -5.71 -17.39 0.31
CA ILE A 375 -6.94 -17.81 0.98
C ILE A 375 -7.31 -16.67 1.95
N GLU A 376 -8.59 -16.30 1.97
CA GLU A 376 -9.08 -15.24 2.84
C GLU A 376 -10.39 -15.67 3.50
N PHE A 377 -10.49 -15.43 4.79
CA PHE A 377 -11.73 -15.53 5.54
C PHE A 377 -12.24 -14.12 5.79
N ARG A 378 -13.51 -13.89 5.50
CA ARG A 378 -14.16 -12.59 5.63
C ARG A 378 -15.42 -12.72 6.48
N TYR A 379 -15.64 -11.72 7.34
CA TYR A 379 -16.86 -11.57 8.12
C TYR A 379 -17.46 -10.20 7.83
N ALA A 380 -18.76 -10.19 7.51
CA ALA A 380 -19.53 -8.95 7.31
C ALA A 380 -20.42 -8.71 8.52
N LEU A 381 -20.40 -7.48 9.03
CA LEU A 381 -21.27 -7.07 10.11
C LEU A 381 -22.74 -7.10 9.67
N SER A 382 -23.65 -7.15 10.63
CA SER A 382 -25.07 -7.15 10.37
C SER A 382 -25.47 -5.92 9.54
N ARG A 383 -26.34 -6.17 8.56
CA ARG A 383 -26.97 -5.12 7.76
C ARG A 383 -28.45 -5.39 7.58
N ASP A 384 -29.21 -4.32 7.37
CA ASP A 384 -30.62 -4.41 7.08
C ASP A 384 -30.85 -4.61 5.57
N LEU A 385 -31.59 -5.64 5.18
CA LEU A 385 -31.96 -5.93 3.79
C LEU A 385 -33.27 -5.28 3.39
N VAL A 386 -34.08 -4.82 4.36
CA VAL A 386 -35.42 -4.26 4.11
C VAL A 386 -35.46 -2.77 4.48
N ASN A 387 -34.34 -2.09 4.37
CA ASN A 387 -34.22 -0.67 4.66
C ASN A 387 -35.22 0.14 3.81
N GLY A 388 -36.01 0.98 4.47
CA GLY A 388 -37.07 1.77 3.83
C GLY A 388 -38.48 1.27 4.09
N TYR A 389 -38.64 0.21 4.86
CA TYR A 389 -39.95 -0.27 5.32
C TYR A 389 -40.14 0.04 6.82
N ASP A 390 -41.12 0.86 7.17
CA ASP A 390 -41.30 1.37 8.55
C ASP A 390 -41.52 0.27 9.60
N PHE A 391 -42.12 -0.82 9.22
CA PHE A 391 -42.52 -1.89 10.15
C PHE A 391 -41.66 -3.15 10.03
N TRP A 392 -40.72 -3.18 9.08
CA TRP A 392 -39.86 -4.34 8.86
C TRP A 392 -38.43 -3.96 9.16
N THR A 393 -37.74 -4.83 9.89
CA THR A 393 -36.31 -4.76 10.11
C THR A 393 -35.68 -6.13 9.83
N SER A 394 -34.42 -6.15 9.44
CA SER A 394 -33.72 -7.41 9.25
C SER A 394 -32.29 -7.35 9.78
N GLU A 395 -31.79 -8.51 10.16
CA GLU A 395 -30.38 -8.71 10.54
C GLU A 395 -29.80 -9.77 9.63
N TYR A 396 -28.98 -9.34 8.67
CA TYR A 396 -28.27 -10.24 7.77
C TYR A 396 -26.77 -10.15 8.05
N THR A 397 -26.19 -11.28 8.43
CA THR A 397 -24.75 -11.43 8.63
C THR A 397 -24.22 -12.51 7.70
N TYR A 398 -22.95 -12.39 7.27
CA TYR A 398 -22.35 -13.50 6.54
C TYR A 398 -20.86 -13.63 6.85
N PHE A 399 -20.35 -14.85 6.64
CA PHE A 399 -18.93 -15.15 6.58
C PHE A 399 -18.63 -15.79 5.23
N ALA A 400 -17.39 -15.61 4.75
CA ALA A 400 -16.98 -16.20 3.48
C ALA A 400 -15.56 -16.75 3.60
N ALA A 401 -15.29 -17.82 2.86
CA ALA A 401 -13.95 -18.36 2.65
C ALA A 401 -13.69 -18.31 1.15
N THR A 402 -12.66 -17.55 0.73
CA THR A 402 -12.35 -17.35 -0.69
C THR A 402 -10.94 -17.81 -1.00
N LEU A 403 -10.77 -18.45 -2.14
CA LEU A 403 -9.46 -18.71 -2.74
C LEU A 403 -9.17 -17.60 -3.75
N GLY A 404 -7.93 -17.16 -3.83
CA GLY A 404 -7.54 -16.13 -4.79
C GLY A 404 -6.45 -16.63 -5.72
N TYR A 405 -6.61 -16.34 -7.00
CA TYR A 405 -5.58 -16.54 -8.01
C TYR A 405 -5.30 -15.23 -8.73
N THR A 406 -4.13 -14.66 -8.50
CA THR A 406 -3.70 -13.40 -9.11
C THR A 406 -3.25 -13.66 -10.53
N LEU A 407 -3.90 -12.97 -11.47
CA LEU A 407 -3.67 -13.12 -12.91
C LEU A 407 -2.41 -12.34 -13.33
N PHE A 408 -2.29 -11.09 -12.85
CA PHE A 408 -1.16 -10.20 -13.10
C PHE A 408 -1.17 -9.06 -12.09
#